data_2779dc825e53e899da747f10ab4e8eb3
#
_entry.id   2779dc825e53e899da747f10ab4e8eb3
#
_cell.length_a   1.000
_cell.length_b   1.000
_cell.length_c   1.000
_cell.angle_alpha   90.00
_cell.angle_beta   90.00
_cell.angle_gamma   90.00
#
_symmetry.space_group_name_H-M   'P 1'
#
loop_
_entity.id
_entity.type
_entity.pdbx_description
1 polymer ?
#
loop_
_entity_poly.entity_id
_entity_poly.type
_entity_poly.pdbx_seq_one_letter_code
_entity_poly.pdbx_strand_id
1 'polypeptide(L)'
;NKDGFVLQVAIADVAEIVEPSSSIDKEALSRGTSIYFPKKVIPMLPEEISNNLCSLIPNEDRNVLVCKMNFTQEGEINSYDFSESIINSHKRFTYNEVEFLKQNKDTNLSADILNSINALEKLTKQLLNNRSKRYALEIESSEPTLSFGNEGNISEIFIPKRLFAHQMIEEAMI
;
A
#
# COMPACT_ATOMS: atom_id res chain seq x y z
N ASN A 1 18.87 4.74 -10.27
CA ASN A 1 20.18 4.31 -10.81
C ASN A 1 20.23 4.54 -12.31
N LYS A 2 21.44 4.71 -12.88
CA LYS A 2 21.62 4.79 -14.36
C LYS A 2 21.20 3.50 -15.06
N ASP A 3 21.10 2.40 -14.33
CA ASP A 3 20.86 1.04 -14.86
C ASP A 3 19.44 0.51 -14.60
N GLY A 4 18.52 1.30 -14.04
CA GLY A 4 17.15 0.89 -13.78
C GLY A 4 16.60 1.36 -12.43
N PHE A 5 15.65 0.60 -11.86
CA PHE A 5 14.98 0.91 -10.60
C PHE A 5 15.25 -0.16 -9.55
N VAL A 6 15.25 0.26 -8.29
CA VAL A 6 15.19 -0.65 -7.15
C VAL A 6 13.89 -0.34 -6.41
N LEU A 7 12.97 -1.30 -6.37
CA LEU A 7 11.73 -1.22 -5.60
C LEU A 7 11.88 -2.10 -4.35
N GLN A 8 11.54 -1.54 -3.20
CA GLN A 8 11.42 -2.26 -1.95
C GLN A 8 9.98 -2.17 -1.47
N VAL A 9 9.35 -3.33 -1.28
CA VAL A 9 8.01 -3.44 -0.69
C VAL A 9 8.17 -4.06 0.69
N ALA A 10 7.79 -3.31 1.72
CA ALA A 10 7.86 -3.76 3.11
C ALA A 10 6.43 -4.01 3.63
N ILE A 11 6.19 -5.19 4.15
CA ILE A 11 4.90 -5.59 4.74
C ILE A 11 5.16 -5.94 6.20
N ALA A 12 4.28 -5.51 7.11
CA ALA A 12 4.41 -5.83 8.53
C ALA A 12 4.53 -7.34 8.73
N ASP A 13 5.52 -7.76 9.52
CA ASP A 13 5.73 -9.16 9.86
C ASP A 13 4.75 -9.59 10.97
N VAL A 14 3.57 -9.99 10.56
CA VAL A 14 2.52 -10.46 11.48
C VAL A 14 2.90 -11.80 12.11
N ALA A 15 3.69 -12.63 11.42
CA ALA A 15 4.05 -13.96 11.88
C ALA A 15 4.96 -13.92 13.12
N GLU A 16 5.74 -12.85 13.30
CA GLU A 16 6.55 -12.65 14.49
C GLU A 16 5.70 -12.41 15.77
N ILE A 17 4.50 -11.86 15.61
CA ILE A 17 3.62 -11.52 16.72
C ILE A 17 2.57 -12.61 16.96
N VAL A 18 2.06 -13.20 15.89
CA VAL A 18 1.01 -14.23 15.95
C VAL A 18 1.63 -15.61 15.77
N GLU A 19 1.91 -16.27 16.89
CA GLU A 19 2.47 -17.61 16.87
C GLU A 19 1.50 -18.62 16.23
N PRO A 20 1.98 -19.53 15.38
CA PRO A 20 1.19 -20.60 14.80
C PRO A 20 0.48 -21.45 15.88
N SER A 21 -0.79 -21.78 15.65
CA SER A 21 -1.62 -22.56 16.56
C SER A 21 -1.95 -21.90 17.90
N SER A 22 -1.58 -20.64 18.11
CA SER A 22 -2.03 -19.84 19.26
C SER A 22 -3.55 -19.63 19.24
N SER A 23 -4.10 -19.11 20.32
CA SER A 23 -5.54 -18.76 20.37
C SER A 23 -5.89 -17.64 19.37
N ILE A 24 -4.98 -16.69 19.16
CA ILE A 24 -5.16 -15.59 18.21
C ILE A 24 -5.14 -16.15 16.77
N ASP A 25 -4.19 -17.03 16.44
CA ASP A 25 -4.09 -17.66 15.13
C ASP A 25 -5.35 -18.47 14.79
N LYS A 26 -5.84 -19.29 15.75
CA LYS A 26 -7.08 -20.06 15.59
C LYS A 26 -8.31 -19.19 15.39
N GLU A 27 -8.42 -18.10 16.13
CA GLU A 27 -9.53 -17.15 15.99
C GLU A 27 -9.45 -16.42 14.65
N ALA A 28 -8.25 -15.96 14.25
CA ALA A 28 -8.03 -15.32 12.96
C ALA A 28 -8.36 -16.25 11.78
N LEU A 29 -7.95 -17.52 11.86
CA LEU A 29 -8.28 -18.55 10.87
C LEU A 29 -9.80 -18.78 10.81
N SER A 30 -10.48 -18.80 11.94
CA SER A 30 -11.94 -18.95 12.00
C SER A 30 -12.68 -17.77 11.39
N ARG A 31 -12.18 -16.54 11.57
CA ARG A 31 -12.75 -15.32 10.95
C ARG A 31 -12.45 -15.26 9.46
N GLY A 32 -11.28 -15.65 9.05
CA GLY A 32 -10.81 -15.72 7.66
C GLY A 32 -10.53 -14.36 7.00
N THR A 33 -11.18 -13.27 7.45
CA THR A 33 -11.00 -11.91 6.93
C THR A 33 -11.47 -10.86 7.94
N SER A 34 -11.06 -9.62 7.75
CA SER A 34 -11.68 -8.46 8.41
C SER A 34 -12.93 -8.02 7.66
N ILE A 35 -13.94 -7.56 8.38
CA ILE A 35 -15.22 -7.09 7.81
C ILE A 35 -15.31 -5.58 8.02
N TYR A 36 -15.48 -4.85 6.92
CA TYR A 36 -15.54 -3.39 6.91
C TYR A 36 -16.97 -2.91 6.69
N PHE A 37 -17.62 -2.44 7.76
CA PHE A 37 -18.87 -1.70 7.67
C PHE A 37 -18.60 -0.20 7.54
N PRO A 38 -19.54 0.60 7.04
CA PRO A 38 -19.33 2.03 6.86
C PRO A 38 -18.88 2.82 8.11
N LYS A 39 -19.24 2.34 9.31
CA LYS A 39 -18.91 2.99 10.59
C LYS A 39 -18.22 2.07 11.61
N LYS A 40 -17.96 0.81 11.25
CA LYS A 40 -17.41 -0.18 12.17
C LYS A 40 -16.58 -1.19 11.41
N VAL A 41 -15.43 -1.52 11.95
CA VAL A 41 -14.61 -2.62 11.45
C VAL A 41 -14.68 -3.77 12.46
N ILE A 42 -14.83 -5.00 11.96
CA ILE A 42 -14.63 -6.21 12.74
C ILE A 42 -13.32 -6.81 12.24
N PRO A 43 -12.20 -6.58 12.94
CA PRO A 43 -10.90 -6.99 12.45
C PRO A 43 -10.71 -8.50 12.62
N MET A 44 -9.94 -9.11 11.73
CA MET A 44 -9.52 -10.51 11.81
C MET A 44 -8.59 -10.75 13.01
N LEU A 45 -7.69 -9.82 13.26
CA LEU A 45 -6.77 -9.81 14.40
C LEU A 45 -7.21 -8.75 15.43
N PRO A 46 -6.87 -8.89 16.72
CA PRO A 46 -7.09 -7.85 17.73
C PRO A 46 -6.58 -6.48 17.29
N GLU A 47 -7.28 -5.41 17.67
CA GLU A 47 -6.92 -4.05 17.25
C GLU A 47 -5.53 -3.62 17.73
N GLU A 48 -5.08 -4.09 18.88
CA GLU A 48 -3.73 -3.86 19.38
C GLU A 48 -2.66 -4.40 18.42
N ILE A 49 -2.93 -5.49 17.74
CA ILE A 49 -2.03 -6.06 16.73
C ILE A 49 -2.20 -5.32 15.42
N SER A 50 -3.41 -5.24 14.89
CA SER A 50 -3.67 -4.72 13.54
C SER A 50 -3.43 -3.21 13.42
N ASN A 51 -3.77 -2.42 14.44
CA ASN A 51 -3.72 -0.96 14.40
C ASN A 51 -2.47 -0.37 15.04
N ASN A 52 -1.75 -1.15 15.87
CA ASN A 52 -0.56 -0.68 16.57
C ASN A 52 0.69 -1.50 16.19
N LEU A 53 0.82 -2.72 16.72
CA LEU A 53 2.06 -3.51 16.59
C LEU A 53 2.44 -3.82 15.13
N CYS A 54 1.47 -4.14 14.28
CA CYS A 54 1.66 -4.38 12.85
C CYS A 54 1.44 -3.14 11.97
N SER A 55 1.10 -1.98 12.54
CA SER A 55 0.92 -0.78 11.76
C SER A 55 2.28 -0.09 11.51
N LEU A 56 2.59 0.21 10.25
CA LEU A 56 3.81 0.92 9.85
C LEU A 56 3.69 2.43 10.15
N ILE A 57 3.66 2.74 11.45
CA ILE A 57 3.48 4.12 11.96
C ILE A 57 4.76 4.93 11.69
N PRO A 58 4.66 6.19 11.23
CA PRO A 58 5.82 7.04 11.00
C PRO A 58 6.67 7.25 12.26
N ASN A 59 7.98 7.23 12.08
CA ASN A 59 9.02 7.43 13.11
C ASN A 59 9.04 6.35 14.20
N GLU A 60 8.49 5.17 13.94
CA GLU A 60 8.59 4.03 14.82
C GLU A 60 9.22 2.84 14.09
N ASP A 61 10.05 2.08 14.81
CA ASP A 61 10.65 0.87 14.28
C ASP A 61 9.61 -0.25 14.22
N ARG A 62 9.55 -0.94 13.07
CA ARG A 62 8.62 -2.05 12.84
C ARG A 62 9.32 -3.19 12.12
N ASN A 63 9.05 -4.39 12.61
CA ASN A 63 9.47 -5.63 11.97
C ASN A 63 8.65 -5.85 10.69
N VAL A 64 9.35 -6.15 9.62
CA VAL A 64 8.75 -6.29 8.29
C VAL A 64 9.40 -7.40 7.50
N LEU A 65 8.63 -8.00 6.61
CA LEU A 65 9.14 -8.79 5.52
C LEU A 65 9.30 -7.86 4.30
N VAL A 66 10.52 -7.76 3.79
CA VAL A 66 10.86 -6.91 2.64
C VAL A 66 11.05 -7.77 1.40
N CYS A 67 10.38 -7.39 0.32
CA CYS A 67 10.72 -7.84 -1.02
C CYS A 67 11.50 -6.71 -1.72
N LYS A 68 12.77 -6.97 -2.04
CA LYS A 68 13.62 -6.05 -2.82
C LYS A 68 13.71 -6.54 -4.25
N MET A 69 13.25 -5.73 -5.19
CA MET A 69 13.21 -6.04 -6.62
C MET A 69 14.10 -5.08 -7.40
N ASN A 70 14.91 -5.61 -8.30
CA ASN A 70 15.72 -4.83 -9.23
C ASN A 70 15.08 -4.89 -10.62
N PHE A 71 14.77 -3.73 -11.18
CA PHE A 71 14.15 -3.60 -12.50
C PHE A 71 15.11 -2.95 -13.50
N THR A 72 14.99 -3.32 -14.76
CA THR A 72 15.57 -2.58 -15.87
C THR A 72 14.90 -1.21 -16.04
N GLN A 73 15.44 -0.38 -16.96
CA GLN A 73 14.82 0.89 -17.38
C GLN A 73 13.44 0.66 -18.02
N GLU A 74 13.24 -0.49 -18.65
CA GLU A 74 12.02 -0.89 -19.34
C GLU A 74 10.99 -1.53 -18.39
N GLY A 75 11.31 -1.68 -17.09
CA GLY A 75 10.42 -2.25 -16.08
C GLY A 75 10.36 -3.78 -16.09
N GLU A 76 11.42 -4.44 -16.55
CA GLU A 76 11.57 -5.89 -16.44
C GLU A 76 12.31 -6.25 -15.14
N ILE A 77 11.88 -7.31 -14.44
CA ILE A 77 12.53 -7.76 -13.21
C ILE A 77 13.82 -8.52 -13.55
N ASN A 78 14.95 -7.99 -13.09
CA ASN A 78 16.25 -8.67 -13.21
C ASN A 78 16.48 -9.66 -12.07
N SER A 79 16.11 -9.29 -10.85
CA SER A 79 16.29 -10.11 -9.66
C SER A 79 15.39 -9.63 -8.53
N TYR A 80 15.09 -10.50 -7.60
CA TYR A 80 14.41 -10.16 -6.36
C TYR A 80 14.97 -10.96 -5.20
N ASP A 81 14.78 -10.45 -4.00
CA ASP A 81 15.20 -11.07 -2.74
C ASP A 81 14.20 -10.76 -1.63
N PHE A 82 14.02 -11.71 -0.71
CA PHE A 82 13.17 -11.54 0.48
C PHE A 82 14.04 -11.55 1.73
N SER A 83 13.75 -10.63 2.65
CA SER A 83 14.44 -10.57 3.94
C SER A 83 13.52 -10.06 5.03
N GLU A 84 13.70 -10.61 6.23
CA GLU A 84 13.20 -10.01 7.46
C GLU A 84 14.05 -8.78 7.78
N SER A 85 13.40 -7.69 8.18
CA SER A 85 14.07 -6.42 8.38
C SER A 85 13.32 -5.56 9.41
N ILE A 86 13.99 -4.54 9.92
CA ILE A 86 13.34 -3.48 10.70
C ILE A 86 13.34 -2.21 9.87
N ILE A 87 12.19 -1.58 9.73
CA ILE A 87 12.07 -0.28 9.06
C ILE A 87 11.59 0.79 10.02
N ASN A 88 12.00 2.02 9.73
CA ASN A 88 11.46 3.23 10.34
C ASN A 88 10.83 4.07 9.24
N SER A 89 9.49 4.12 9.20
CA SER A 89 8.76 4.88 8.19
C SER A 89 8.92 6.38 8.43
N HIS A 90 9.37 7.14 7.44
CA HIS A 90 9.54 8.59 7.57
C HIS A 90 8.24 9.35 7.45
N LYS A 91 7.31 8.89 6.60
CA LYS A 91 6.04 9.56 6.36
C LYS A 91 5.01 8.61 5.77
N ARG A 92 3.77 8.78 6.23
CA ARG A 92 2.58 8.19 5.64
C ARG A 92 1.90 9.21 4.74
N PHE A 93 1.55 8.80 3.53
CA PHE A 93 0.82 9.62 2.57
C PHE A 93 -0.56 9.03 2.29
N THR A 94 -1.54 9.88 2.09
CA THR A 94 -2.79 9.52 1.44
C THR A 94 -2.63 9.58 -0.09
N TYR A 95 -3.49 8.87 -0.83
CA TYR A 95 -3.47 8.91 -2.30
C TYR A 95 -3.70 10.34 -2.84
N ASN A 96 -4.56 11.13 -2.18
CA ASN A 96 -4.80 12.53 -2.55
C ASN A 96 -3.57 13.41 -2.34
N GLU A 97 -2.82 13.21 -1.25
CA GLU A 97 -1.56 13.95 -1.02
C GLU A 97 -0.53 13.64 -2.10
N VAL A 98 -0.37 12.36 -2.48
CA VAL A 98 0.55 11.98 -3.55
C VAL A 98 0.13 12.62 -4.88
N GLU A 99 -1.16 12.63 -5.22
CA GLU A 99 -1.67 13.27 -6.44
C GLU A 99 -1.45 14.78 -6.42
N PHE A 100 -1.65 15.44 -5.26
CA PHE A 100 -1.37 16.86 -5.08
C PHE A 100 0.11 17.19 -5.27
N LEU A 101 1.02 16.38 -4.72
CA LEU A 101 2.47 16.55 -4.86
C LEU A 101 2.94 16.50 -6.32
N LYS A 102 2.27 15.71 -7.15
CA LYS A 102 2.56 15.64 -8.60
C LYS A 102 2.19 16.94 -9.33
N GLN A 103 1.17 17.64 -8.87
CA GLN A 103 0.68 18.89 -9.48
C GLN A 103 1.41 20.14 -8.96
N ASN A 104 1.87 20.12 -7.70
CA ASN A 104 2.48 21.24 -7.01
C ASN A 104 3.90 20.89 -6.56
N LYS A 105 4.89 21.59 -7.13
CA LYS A 105 6.31 21.36 -6.82
C LYS A 105 6.78 22.00 -5.50
N ASP A 106 5.96 22.83 -4.86
CA ASP A 106 6.32 23.56 -3.65
C ASP A 106 5.88 22.77 -2.42
N THR A 107 6.78 21.96 -1.89
CA THR A 107 6.51 21.09 -0.72
C THR A 107 7.68 21.20 0.26
N ASN A 108 7.35 21.22 1.55
CA ASN A 108 8.34 21.14 2.64
C ASN A 108 8.88 19.70 2.84
N LEU A 109 8.82 18.85 1.80
CA LEU A 109 9.31 17.49 1.85
C LEU A 109 10.80 17.41 1.51
N SER A 110 11.48 16.43 2.08
CA SER A 110 12.87 16.16 1.74
C SER A 110 13.01 15.75 0.27
N ALA A 111 14.13 16.10 -0.34
CA ALA A 111 14.44 15.71 -1.71
C ALA A 111 14.39 14.19 -1.92
N ASP A 112 14.77 13.41 -0.92
CA ASP A 112 14.79 11.94 -1.01
C ASP A 112 13.39 11.35 -1.10
N ILE A 113 12.42 11.90 -0.36
CA ILE A 113 11.01 11.47 -0.44
C ILE A 113 10.46 11.80 -1.84
N LEU A 114 10.70 13.02 -2.32
CA LEU A 114 10.25 13.43 -3.67
C LEU A 114 10.88 12.58 -4.76
N ASN A 115 12.18 12.27 -4.65
CA ASN A 115 12.90 11.41 -5.59
C ASN A 115 12.32 10.00 -5.59
N SER A 116 11.98 9.44 -4.42
CA SER A 116 11.36 8.12 -4.29
C SER A 116 9.97 8.08 -4.94
N ILE A 117 9.13 9.07 -4.71
CA ILE A 117 7.81 9.17 -5.34
C ILE A 117 7.94 9.28 -6.87
N ASN A 118 8.85 10.13 -7.35
CA ASN A 118 9.09 10.30 -8.78
C ASN A 118 9.67 9.02 -9.43
N ALA A 119 10.52 8.29 -8.72
CA ALA A 119 11.05 7.02 -9.22
C ALA A 119 9.95 5.95 -9.30
N LEU A 120 9.09 5.86 -8.28
CA LEU A 120 7.95 4.95 -8.29
C LEU A 120 6.96 5.30 -9.42
N GLU A 121 6.68 6.58 -9.64
CA GLU A 121 5.84 7.03 -10.76
C GLU A 121 6.41 6.57 -12.13
N LYS A 122 7.72 6.74 -12.33
CA LYS A 122 8.38 6.33 -13.57
C LYS A 122 8.31 4.81 -13.76
N LEU A 123 8.61 4.05 -12.71
CA LEU A 123 8.52 2.59 -12.74
C LEU A 123 7.09 2.14 -13.05
N THR A 124 6.09 2.70 -12.37
CA THR A 124 4.68 2.37 -12.61
C THR A 124 4.26 2.56 -14.06
N LYS A 125 4.70 3.65 -14.69
CA LYS A 125 4.43 3.89 -16.13
C LYS A 125 5.02 2.80 -17.02
N GLN A 126 6.22 2.28 -16.70
CA GLN A 126 6.82 1.17 -17.43
C GLN A 126 6.06 -0.14 -17.21
N LEU A 127 5.67 -0.43 -15.96
CA LEU A 127 4.90 -1.62 -15.62
C LEU A 127 3.54 -1.63 -16.33
N LEU A 128 2.80 -0.52 -16.31
CA LEU A 128 1.54 -0.35 -17.02
C LEU A 128 1.72 -0.52 -18.54
N ASN A 129 2.77 0.05 -19.13
CA ASN A 129 3.10 -0.13 -20.55
C ASN A 129 3.38 -1.61 -20.88
N ASN A 130 4.14 -2.31 -20.03
CA ASN A 130 4.42 -3.73 -20.21
C ASN A 130 3.16 -4.58 -20.05
N ARG A 131 2.28 -4.22 -19.11
CA ARG A 131 0.97 -4.85 -18.91
C ARG A 131 0.09 -4.70 -20.15
N SER A 132 0.03 -3.49 -20.72
CA SER A 132 -0.71 -3.23 -21.98
C SER A 132 -0.17 -4.06 -23.15
N LYS A 133 1.18 -4.17 -23.30
CA LYS A 133 1.80 -5.01 -24.35
C LYS A 133 1.44 -6.50 -24.22
N ARG A 134 1.18 -6.98 -23.00
CA ARG A 134 0.75 -8.36 -22.75
C ARG A 134 -0.75 -8.57 -22.94
N TYR A 135 -1.49 -7.54 -23.38
CA TYR A 135 -2.96 -7.59 -23.50
C TYR A 135 -3.68 -7.99 -22.22
N ALA A 136 -3.16 -7.58 -21.05
CA ALA A 136 -3.81 -7.85 -19.79
C ALA A 136 -5.17 -7.14 -19.74
N LEU A 137 -6.20 -7.85 -19.28
CA LEU A 137 -7.53 -7.29 -19.12
C LEU A 137 -7.52 -6.28 -17.96
N GLU A 138 -8.04 -5.08 -18.22
CA GLU A 138 -8.38 -4.11 -17.19
C GLU A 138 -9.84 -4.32 -16.77
N ILE A 139 -10.03 -4.81 -15.55
CA ILE A 139 -11.36 -4.95 -14.96
C ILE A 139 -11.53 -3.77 -14.00
N GLU A 140 -12.31 -2.78 -14.38
CA GLU A 140 -12.68 -1.69 -13.49
C GLU A 140 -13.92 -2.11 -12.69
N SER A 141 -13.76 -2.29 -11.38
CA SER A 141 -14.86 -2.39 -10.45
C SER A 141 -15.04 -1.03 -9.75
N SER A 142 -16.25 -0.50 -9.77
CA SER A 142 -16.60 0.71 -9.06
C SER A 142 -17.35 0.34 -7.78
N GLU A 143 -16.76 0.62 -6.63
CA GLU A 143 -17.41 0.43 -5.34
C GLU A 143 -17.98 1.77 -4.84
N PRO A 144 -19.31 1.88 -4.63
CA PRO A 144 -19.90 3.09 -4.09
C PRO A 144 -19.51 3.27 -2.62
N THR A 145 -19.15 4.49 -2.26
CA THR A 145 -18.87 4.91 -0.88
C THR A 145 -20.04 5.70 -0.34
N LEU A 146 -20.38 5.46 0.92
CA LEU A 146 -21.46 6.12 1.64
C LEU A 146 -20.91 7.23 2.51
N SER A 147 -21.40 8.45 2.34
CA SER A 147 -21.20 9.55 3.30
C SER A 147 -22.39 9.61 4.26
N PHE A 148 -22.10 9.96 5.53
CA PHE A 148 -23.11 10.05 6.57
C PHE A 148 -23.18 11.48 7.11
N GLY A 149 -24.39 11.99 7.26
CA GLY A 149 -24.65 13.25 7.94
C GLY A 149 -24.53 13.14 9.47
N ASN A 150 -24.67 14.26 10.14
CA ASN A 150 -24.52 14.38 11.62
C ASN A 150 -25.49 13.50 12.41
N GLU A 151 -26.66 13.19 11.86
CA GLU A 151 -27.69 12.33 12.49
C GLU A 151 -27.49 10.83 12.15
N GLY A 152 -26.42 10.48 11.43
CA GLY A 152 -26.14 9.11 11.07
C GLY A 152 -26.89 8.59 9.86
N ASN A 153 -27.72 9.40 9.21
CA ASN A 153 -28.39 9.09 7.95
C ASN A 153 -27.41 9.18 6.78
N ILE A 154 -27.63 8.42 5.72
CA ILE A 154 -26.85 8.52 4.49
C ILE A 154 -27.09 9.88 3.87
N SER A 155 -26.05 10.70 3.74
CA SER A 155 -26.11 12.02 3.11
C SER A 155 -25.79 11.96 1.62
N GLU A 156 -24.91 11.06 1.20
CA GLU A 156 -24.46 10.96 -0.19
C GLU A 156 -23.97 9.53 -0.49
N ILE A 157 -24.18 9.11 -1.72
CA ILE A 157 -23.60 7.89 -2.30
C ILE A 157 -22.78 8.32 -3.51
N PHE A 158 -21.47 8.06 -3.50
CA PHE A 158 -20.58 8.45 -4.59
C PHE A 158 -19.58 7.34 -4.91
N ILE A 159 -19.07 7.36 -6.14
CA ILE A 159 -17.99 6.46 -6.58
C ILE A 159 -16.68 7.25 -6.50
N PRO A 160 -15.73 6.87 -5.64
CA PRO A 160 -14.43 7.52 -5.57
C PRO A 160 -13.70 7.43 -6.91
N LYS A 161 -13.10 8.55 -7.33
CA LYS A 161 -12.28 8.56 -8.53
C LYS A 161 -10.99 7.77 -8.28
N ARG A 162 -10.68 6.78 -9.13
CA ARG A 162 -9.39 6.11 -9.15
C ARG A 162 -8.30 7.10 -9.60
N LEU A 163 -7.33 7.33 -8.72
CA LEU A 163 -6.19 8.22 -8.97
C LEU A 163 -5.00 7.39 -9.49
N PHE A 164 -4.05 8.05 -10.15
CA PHE A 164 -2.82 7.38 -10.56
C PHE A 164 -2.02 6.88 -9.34
N ALA A 165 -2.09 7.56 -8.21
CA ALA A 165 -1.48 7.11 -6.96
C ALA A 165 -1.98 5.73 -6.49
N HIS A 166 -3.24 5.35 -6.79
CA HIS A 166 -3.73 3.98 -6.53
C HIS A 166 -3.02 2.98 -7.43
N GLN A 167 -2.88 3.30 -8.73
CA GLN A 167 -2.18 2.44 -9.70
C GLN A 167 -0.70 2.23 -9.31
N MET A 168 -0.04 3.26 -8.73
CA MET A 168 1.35 3.14 -8.26
C MET A 168 1.50 2.03 -7.20
N ILE A 169 0.55 1.93 -6.28
CA ILE A 169 0.57 0.88 -5.25
C ILE A 169 0.12 -0.46 -5.82
N GLU A 170 -0.93 -0.48 -6.64
CA GLU A 170 -1.42 -1.70 -7.28
C GLU A 170 -0.30 -2.38 -8.09
N GLU A 171 0.40 -1.66 -8.96
CA GLU A 171 1.50 -2.22 -9.76
C GLU A 171 2.73 -2.63 -8.92
N ALA A 172 2.93 -2.02 -7.75
CA ALA A 172 4.00 -2.40 -6.83
C ALA A 172 3.69 -3.67 -6.04
N MET A 173 2.41 -4.10 -5.96
CA MET A 173 1.93 -5.25 -5.20
C MET A 173 1.63 -6.49 -6.06
N ILE A 174 1.66 -6.37 -7.39
CA ILE A 174 1.50 -7.47 -8.35
C ILE A 174 2.84 -8.13 -8.65
#